data_b4e651d4d43e88a7c1c50d03097f333e
#
_entry.id   b4e651d4d43e88a7c1c50d03097f333e
#
_cell.length_a   1.000
_cell.length_b   1.000
_cell.length_c   1.000
_cell.angle_alpha   90.00
_cell.angle_beta   90.00
_cell.angle_gamma   90.00
#
_symmetry.space_group_name_H-M   'P 1'
#
loop_
_entity.id
_entity.type
_entity.pdbx_description
1 polymer ?
#
loop_
_entity_poly.entity_id
_entity_poly.type
_entity_poly.pdbx_seq_one_letter_code
_entity_poly.pdbx_strand_id
1 'polypeptide(L)'
;MSAATTDRSLLRKIVRTLSVAVAATTKIPLGVFAARNAAGYAVNAADAAGLRVLGYTLGMADNTAGANGDINVEIEVGSAILVENDETNPVTIAHVGERCYIVDNQT
;
A
#
# COMPACT_ATOMS: atom_id res chain seq x y z
N MET A 1 1.76 14.34 -28.23
CA MET A 1 1.44 12.91 -28.09
C MET A 1 0.06 12.66 -28.71
N SER A 2 -0.08 11.63 -29.49
CA SER A 2 -1.35 11.30 -30.12
C SER A 2 -1.86 9.94 -29.61
N ALA A 3 -3.17 9.77 -29.59
CA ALA A 3 -3.77 8.50 -29.21
C ALA A 3 -3.44 7.41 -30.25
N ALA A 4 -3.28 6.19 -29.77
CA ALA A 4 -3.09 5.04 -30.66
C ALA A 4 -4.39 4.73 -31.38
N THR A 5 -4.31 4.53 -32.70
CA THR A 5 -5.45 4.19 -33.55
C THR A 5 -5.34 2.78 -34.14
N THR A 6 -4.25 2.08 -33.87
CA THR A 6 -4.01 0.71 -34.31
C THR A 6 -3.57 -0.15 -33.12
N ASP A 7 -3.66 -1.47 -33.30
CA ASP A 7 -3.24 -2.41 -32.28
C ASP A 7 -1.76 -2.27 -31.98
N ARG A 8 -1.38 -2.51 -30.73
CA ARG A 8 -0.02 -2.42 -30.24
C ARG A 8 0.38 -3.67 -29.50
N SER A 9 1.63 -4.07 -29.65
CA SER A 9 2.23 -5.08 -28.78
C SER A 9 2.57 -4.45 -27.43
N LEU A 10 2.25 -5.16 -26.35
CA LEU A 10 2.55 -4.71 -25.00
C LEU A 10 3.67 -5.56 -24.39
N LEU A 11 4.66 -4.88 -23.83
CA LEU A 11 5.60 -5.50 -22.93
C LEU A 11 5.04 -5.41 -21.52
N ARG A 12 4.88 -6.57 -20.88
CA ARG A 12 4.31 -6.65 -19.53
C ARG A 12 5.34 -7.19 -18.57
N LYS A 13 5.46 -6.54 -17.43
CA LYS A 13 6.29 -7.01 -16.33
C LYS A 13 5.40 -7.16 -15.10
N ILE A 14 5.43 -8.35 -14.49
CA ILE A 14 4.72 -8.60 -13.25
C ILE A 14 5.64 -8.23 -12.11
N VAL A 15 5.25 -7.22 -11.32
CA VAL A 15 5.96 -6.81 -10.13
C VAL A 15 5.07 -7.11 -8.93
N ARG A 16 5.56 -7.98 -8.03
CA ARG A 16 4.79 -8.41 -6.84
C ARG A 16 5.30 -7.80 -5.55
N THR A 17 6.56 -7.39 -5.52
CA THR A 17 7.16 -6.81 -4.32
C THR A 17 7.81 -5.48 -4.62
N LEU A 18 7.68 -4.57 -3.66
CA LEU A 18 8.40 -3.30 -3.65
C LEU A 18 9.21 -3.22 -2.36
N SER A 19 10.43 -2.71 -2.46
CA SER A 19 11.22 -2.34 -1.29
C SER A 19 11.12 -0.82 -1.14
N VAL A 20 10.56 -0.37 -0.03
CA VAL A 20 10.27 1.05 0.20
C VAL A 20 10.96 1.52 1.47
N ALA A 21 11.62 2.66 1.41
CA ALA A 21 12.27 3.27 2.57
C ALA A 21 11.22 3.68 3.62
N VAL A 22 11.51 3.38 4.87
CA VAL A 22 10.59 3.59 5.99
C VAL A 22 10.78 4.98 6.58
N ALA A 23 9.70 5.64 6.95
CA ALA A 23 9.74 6.95 7.61
C ALA A 23 10.42 6.88 8.98
N ALA A 24 10.94 8.01 9.44
CA ALA A 24 11.55 8.11 10.75
C ALA A 24 10.56 7.75 11.87
N THR A 25 11.07 7.15 12.95
CA THR A 25 10.30 6.82 14.16
C THR A 25 9.05 5.99 13.88
N THR A 26 9.09 5.12 12.85
CA THR A 26 7.94 4.34 12.41
C THR A 26 8.25 2.85 12.53
N LYS A 27 7.31 2.09 13.10
CA LYS A 27 7.35 0.63 13.13
C LYS A 27 6.15 0.10 12.35
N ILE A 28 6.42 -0.73 11.34
CA ILE A 28 5.39 -1.33 10.51
C ILE A 28 5.38 -2.83 10.76
N PRO A 29 4.31 -3.39 11.35
CA PRO A 29 4.21 -4.84 11.58
C PRO A 29 4.15 -5.64 10.29
N LEU A 30 4.36 -6.95 10.41
CA LEU A 30 4.15 -7.90 9.33
C LEU A 30 2.66 -8.06 9.03
N GLY A 31 2.31 -8.15 7.75
CA GLY A 31 0.96 -8.53 7.33
C GLY A 31 -0.09 -7.44 7.46
N VAL A 32 0.32 -6.18 7.48
CA VAL A 32 -0.57 -5.03 7.56
C VAL A 32 -0.49 -4.19 6.29
N PHE A 33 -1.46 -3.32 6.08
CA PHE A 33 -1.40 -2.36 4.98
C PHE A 33 -0.35 -1.31 5.25
N ALA A 34 0.46 -1.04 4.25
CA ALA A 34 1.44 0.03 4.27
C ALA A 34 1.08 1.09 3.23
N ALA A 35 1.40 2.32 3.53
CA ALA A 35 1.18 3.46 2.66
C ALA A 35 2.46 4.28 2.56
N ARG A 36 2.51 5.20 1.61
CA ARG A 36 3.56 6.21 1.58
C ARG A 36 3.02 7.56 2.03
N ASN A 37 3.84 8.31 2.73
CA ASN A 37 3.51 9.70 3.05
C ASN A 37 3.82 10.63 1.88
N ALA A 38 3.58 11.93 2.04
CA ALA A 38 3.81 12.91 0.98
C ALA A 38 5.27 12.98 0.54
N ALA A 39 6.20 12.64 1.42
CA ALA A 39 7.63 12.61 1.10
C ALA A 39 8.08 11.30 0.43
N GLY A 40 7.21 10.30 0.34
CA GLY A 40 7.50 9.02 -0.32
C GLY A 40 8.01 7.93 0.60
N TYR A 41 8.02 8.10 1.91
CA TYR A 41 8.46 7.09 2.86
C TYR A 41 7.31 6.23 3.34
N ALA A 42 7.59 4.96 3.62
CA ALA A 42 6.58 4.01 4.07
C ALA A 42 6.13 4.29 5.50
N VAL A 43 4.84 4.22 5.71
CA VAL A 43 4.18 4.37 7.01
C VAL A 43 3.05 3.35 7.13
N ASN A 44 2.50 3.17 8.32
CA ASN A 44 1.27 2.40 8.47
C ASN A 44 0.13 3.10 7.74
N ALA A 45 -0.69 2.32 7.05
CA ALA A 45 -1.82 2.88 6.34
C ALA A 45 -2.89 3.37 7.31
N ALA A 46 -3.52 4.47 6.95
CA ALA A 46 -4.61 5.07 7.71
C ALA A 46 -5.47 5.93 6.78
N ASP A 47 -6.65 6.27 7.23
CA ASP A 47 -7.51 7.24 6.54
C ASP A 47 -7.04 8.65 6.87
N ALA A 48 -6.05 9.11 6.15
CA ALA A 48 -5.43 10.42 6.38
C ALA A 48 -5.00 11.05 5.07
N ALA A 49 -5.03 12.39 5.03
CA ALA A 49 -4.61 13.13 3.85
C ALA A 49 -3.12 12.92 3.57
N GLY A 50 -2.77 12.88 2.30
CA GLY A 50 -1.38 12.73 1.86
C GLY A 50 -0.84 11.31 1.86
N LEU A 51 -1.59 10.33 2.35
CA LEU A 51 -1.20 8.93 2.32
C LEU A 51 -1.73 8.23 1.08
N ARG A 52 -0.89 7.37 0.49
CA ARG A 52 -1.31 6.48 -0.59
C ARG A 52 -0.98 5.05 -0.22
N VAL A 53 -1.98 4.19 -0.23
CA VAL A 53 -1.80 2.76 0.08
C VAL A 53 -0.99 2.11 -1.02
N LEU A 54 0.04 1.36 -0.62
CA LEU A 54 0.92 0.64 -1.55
C LEU A 54 0.56 -0.83 -1.65
N GLY A 55 0.28 -1.48 -0.54
CA GLY A 55 0.01 -2.90 -0.46
C GLY A 55 0.13 -3.37 0.97
N TYR A 56 0.46 -4.65 1.18
CA TYR A 56 0.65 -5.17 2.52
C TYR A 56 2.07 -5.67 2.73
N THR A 57 2.52 -5.64 3.98
CA THR A 57 3.91 -5.94 4.32
C THR A 57 4.18 -7.44 4.33
N LEU A 58 5.36 -7.80 3.83
CA LEU A 58 5.87 -9.17 3.85
C LEU A 58 6.83 -9.43 5.00
N GLY A 59 7.19 -8.41 5.74
CA GLY A 59 8.05 -8.49 6.90
C GLY A 59 7.89 -7.27 7.78
N MET A 60 8.27 -7.40 9.05
CA MET A 60 8.23 -6.29 9.99
C MET A 60 9.39 -5.33 9.70
N ALA A 61 9.15 -4.03 9.78
CA ALA A 61 10.17 -3.01 9.71
C ALA A 61 10.06 -2.12 10.95
N ASP A 62 11.13 -2.09 11.74
CA ASP A 62 11.19 -1.29 12.97
C ASP A 62 12.20 -0.18 12.80
N ASN A 63 11.73 1.01 12.50
CA ASN A 63 12.55 2.22 12.39
C ASN A 63 12.28 3.20 13.52
N THR A 64 11.89 2.69 14.69
CA THR A 64 11.48 3.50 15.83
C THR A 64 12.56 4.48 16.27
N ALA A 65 13.82 4.07 16.20
CA ALA A 65 14.96 4.90 16.60
C ALA A 65 15.73 5.47 15.40
N GLY A 66 15.24 5.28 14.18
CA GLY A 66 15.95 5.67 12.97
C GLY A 66 15.39 6.93 12.32
N ALA A 67 16.15 7.44 11.35
CA ALA A 67 15.76 8.55 10.49
C ALA A 67 15.06 8.03 9.23
N ASN A 68 14.51 8.94 8.43
CA ASN A 68 13.90 8.59 7.15
C ASN A 68 14.87 7.80 6.28
N GLY A 69 14.44 6.64 5.82
CA GLY A 69 15.21 5.84 4.89
C GLY A 69 16.31 4.97 5.50
N ASP A 70 16.43 4.92 6.82
CA ASP A 70 17.47 4.09 7.47
C ASP A 70 17.24 2.60 7.23
N ILE A 71 15.99 2.17 7.11
CA ILE A 71 15.63 0.80 6.78
C ILE A 71 14.56 0.77 5.67
N ASN A 72 14.39 -0.38 5.06
CA ASN A 72 13.36 -0.60 4.05
C ASN A 72 12.36 -1.65 4.53
N VAL A 73 11.14 -1.56 4.02
CA VAL A 73 10.12 -2.59 4.19
C VAL A 73 9.77 -3.19 2.83
N GLU A 74 9.55 -4.50 2.79
CA GLU A 74 9.06 -5.17 1.60
C GLU A 74 7.54 -5.21 1.61
N ILE A 75 6.95 -4.81 0.51
CA ILE A 75 5.50 -4.68 0.36
C ILE A 75 5.07 -5.49 -0.86
N GLU A 76 4.07 -6.33 -0.69
CA GLU A 76 3.45 -7.04 -1.80
C GLU A 76 2.35 -6.20 -2.42
N VAL A 77 2.38 -6.09 -3.75
CA VAL A 77 1.41 -5.32 -4.51
C VAL A 77 0.69 -6.21 -5.50
N GLY A 78 -0.54 -5.84 -5.86
CA GLY A 78 -1.30 -6.53 -6.89
C GLY A 78 -1.90 -7.87 -6.45
N SER A 79 -1.83 -8.22 -5.18
CA SER A 79 -2.41 -9.44 -4.63
C SER A 79 -3.67 -9.12 -3.83
N ALA A 80 -4.49 -10.15 -3.62
CA ALA A 80 -5.66 -10.06 -2.75
C ALA A 80 -5.34 -10.68 -1.40
N ILE A 81 -5.79 -10.05 -0.33
CA ILE A 81 -5.67 -10.56 1.03
C ILE A 81 -7.03 -10.49 1.73
N LEU A 82 -7.19 -11.31 2.76
CA LEU A 82 -8.38 -11.23 3.61
C LEU A 82 -8.13 -10.21 4.71
N VAL A 83 -9.05 -9.26 4.83
CA VAL A 83 -9.00 -8.21 5.84
C VAL A 83 -10.34 -8.11 6.55
N GLU A 84 -10.34 -7.51 7.71
CA GLU A 84 -11.58 -7.21 8.41
C GLU A 84 -12.36 -6.12 7.69
N ASN A 85 -13.68 -6.31 7.62
CA ASN A 85 -14.56 -5.30 7.06
C ASN A 85 -14.91 -4.28 8.15
N ASP A 86 -15.05 -3.02 7.77
CA ASP A 86 -15.44 -1.98 8.72
C ASP A 86 -16.87 -2.24 9.22
N GLU A 87 -17.07 -2.24 10.52
CA GLU A 87 -18.37 -2.49 11.13
C GLU A 87 -19.35 -1.32 10.93
N THR A 88 -18.83 -0.11 10.81
CA THR A 88 -19.63 1.10 10.66
C THR A 88 -20.04 1.33 9.20
N ASN A 89 -19.11 1.18 8.27
CA ASN A 89 -19.34 1.37 6.83
C ASN A 89 -18.80 0.17 6.06
N PRO A 90 -19.44 -1.00 6.14
CA PRO A 90 -18.91 -2.20 5.52
C PRO A 90 -18.94 -2.15 3.99
N VAL A 91 -17.94 -2.75 3.37
CA VAL A 91 -17.94 -3.03 1.94
C VAL A 91 -18.87 -4.21 1.69
N THR A 92 -19.75 -4.08 0.72
CA THR A 92 -20.73 -5.11 0.35
C THR A 92 -20.55 -5.52 -1.10
N ILE A 93 -21.30 -6.54 -1.52
CA ILE A 93 -21.26 -7.01 -2.91
C ILE A 93 -21.62 -5.89 -3.91
N ALA A 94 -22.40 -4.91 -3.49
CA ALA A 94 -22.75 -3.76 -4.34
C ALA A 94 -21.54 -2.89 -4.68
N HIS A 95 -20.43 -3.04 -3.96
CA HIS A 95 -19.21 -2.27 -4.17
C HIS A 95 -18.18 -2.97 -5.05
N VAL A 96 -18.51 -4.14 -5.61
CA VAL A 96 -17.58 -4.86 -6.50
C VAL A 96 -17.22 -3.98 -7.69
N GLY A 97 -15.91 -3.84 -7.94
CA GLY A 97 -15.40 -2.99 -9.01
C GLY A 97 -15.26 -1.51 -8.64
N GLU A 98 -15.75 -1.12 -7.49
CA GLU A 98 -15.61 0.25 -7.01
C GLU A 98 -14.35 0.41 -6.16
N ARG A 99 -13.88 1.66 -6.08
CA ARG A 99 -12.78 2.01 -5.19
C ARG A 99 -13.27 2.01 -3.75
N CYS A 100 -12.50 1.41 -2.86
CA CYS A 100 -12.79 1.46 -1.43
C CYS A 100 -11.60 2.04 -0.67
N TYR A 101 -11.84 2.45 0.57
CA TYR A 101 -10.84 3.11 1.39
C TYR A 101 -10.56 2.28 2.63
N ILE A 102 -9.32 2.36 3.10
CA ILE A 102 -8.94 1.74 4.36
C ILE A 102 -9.22 2.69 5.52
N VAL A 103 -9.48 2.10 6.69
CA VAL A 103 -9.66 2.85 7.94
C VAL A 103 -8.32 2.94 8.68
N ASP A 104 -7.61 1.81 8.76
CA ASP A 104 -6.30 1.71 9.40
C ASP A 104 -5.45 0.65 8.70
N ASN A 105 -4.39 0.16 9.34
CA ASN A 105 -3.51 -0.82 8.73
C ASN A 105 -4.03 -2.26 8.77
N GLN A 106 -5.25 -2.49 9.26
CA GLN A 106 -5.88 -3.82 9.33
C GLN A 106 -7.24 -3.89 8.64
N THR A 107 -7.91 -2.75 8.44
CA THR A 107 -9.32 -2.73 8.04
C THR A 107 -9.56 -2.01 6.72
#